data_abc8852abaef9d7a3f5b630225bd2748
#
_entry.id   abc8852abaef9d7a3f5b630225bd2748
#
_cell.length_a   1.000
_cell.length_b   1.000
_cell.length_c   1.000
_cell.angle_alpha   90.00
_cell.angle_beta   90.00
_cell.angle_gamma   90.00
#
_symmetry.space_group_name_H-M   'P 1'
#
loop_
_entity.id
_entity.type
_entity.pdbx_description
1 polymer ?
#
loop_
_entity_poly.entity_id
_entity_poly.type
_entity_poly.pdbx_seq_one_letter_code
_entity_poly.pdbx_strand_id
1 'polypeptide(L)'
;MAARLGTRHEKLLQAAAFLEARIEEDFDLDACAAHLALSRRQIERLFAAHLGITPVRYMNDLRLARGRALLAETDMKVTEVAVACGFASASHFSKSFRKKYGLSPHRFSHFGTVA
;
A
#
# COMPACT_ATOMS: atom_id res chain seq x y z
N MET A 1 15.59 -2.52 1.37
CA MET A 1 14.35 -2.91 2.06
C MET A 1 14.38 -2.61 3.57
N ALA A 2 15.37 -3.11 4.30
CA ALA A 2 15.45 -2.86 5.75
C ALA A 2 15.47 -1.38 6.11
N ALA A 3 16.26 -0.58 5.39
CA ALA A 3 16.34 0.86 5.64
C ALA A 3 15.01 1.57 5.43
N ARG A 4 14.22 1.15 4.41
CA ARG A 4 12.93 1.75 4.12
C ARG A 4 11.91 1.47 5.23
N LEU A 5 11.93 0.27 5.80
CA LEU A 5 11.01 -0.14 6.86
C LEU A 5 11.50 0.25 8.26
N GLY A 6 12.77 0.64 8.38
CA GLY A 6 13.35 0.96 9.67
C GLY A 6 13.54 -0.25 10.58
N THR A 7 13.60 -1.45 10.02
CA THR A 7 13.76 -2.69 10.77
C THR A 7 14.60 -3.69 9.99
N ARG A 8 15.22 -4.63 10.74
CA ARG A 8 16.01 -5.71 10.15
C ARG A 8 15.40 -7.08 10.46
N HIS A 9 14.18 -7.13 10.98
CA HIS A 9 13.55 -8.39 11.30
C HIS A 9 13.25 -9.17 10.01
N GLU A 10 13.87 -10.33 9.87
CA GLU A 10 13.85 -11.13 8.65
C GLU A 10 12.44 -11.50 8.19
N LYS A 11 11.64 -12.04 9.11
CA LYS A 11 10.27 -12.48 8.77
C LYS A 11 9.38 -11.31 8.39
N LEU A 12 9.55 -10.16 9.05
CA LEU A 12 8.79 -8.96 8.72
C LEU A 12 9.15 -8.47 7.32
N LEU A 13 10.43 -8.46 6.98
CA LEU A 13 10.89 -8.04 5.66
C LEU A 13 10.36 -8.96 4.57
N GLN A 14 10.31 -10.27 4.84
CA GLN A 14 9.75 -11.25 3.90
C GLN A 14 8.25 -11.04 3.72
N ALA A 15 7.53 -10.76 4.80
CA ALA A 15 6.08 -10.49 4.73
C ALA A 15 5.81 -9.22 3.94
N ALA A 16 6.58 -8.17 4.20
CA ALA A 16 6.45 -6.91 3.48
C ALA A 16 6.70 -7.09 1.98
N ALA A 17 7.74 -7.85 1.63
CA ALA A 17 8.07 -8.13 0.23
C ALA A 17 6.96 -8.93 -0.46
N PHE A 18 6.37 -9.90 0.25
CA PHE A 18 5.24 -10.68 -0.26
C PHE A 18 4.06 -9.76 -0.61
N LEU A 19 3.72 -8.85 0.29
CA LEU A 19 2.61 -7.91 0.08
C LEU A 19 2.91 -6.92 -1.04
N GLU A 20 4.12 -6.38 -1.09
CA GLU A 20 4.52 -5.43 -2.13
C GLU A 20 4.42 -6.03 -3.53
N ALA A 21 4.78 -7.30 -3.67
CA ALA A 21 4.72 -7.99 -4.96
C ALA A 21 3.28 -8.22 -5.43
N ARG A 22 2.28 -8.08 -4.54
CA ARG A 22 0.87 -8.38 -4.81
C ARG A 22 -0.04 -7.17 -4.63
N ILE A 23 0.47 -6.01 -4.91
CA ILE A 23 -0.25 -4.74 -4.69
C ILE A 23 -1.55 -4.66 -5.52
N GLU A 24 -1.56 -5.24 -6.71
CA GLU A 24 -2.71 -5.23 -7.61
C GLU A 24 -3.73 -6.34 -7.32
N GLU A 25 -3.36 -7.30 -6.49
CA GLU A 25 -4.22 -8.43 -6.14
C GLU A 25 -5.04 -8.11 -4.90
N ASP A 26 -6.08 -8.92 -4.67
CA ASP A 26 -6.85 -8.81 -3.44
C ASP A 26 -5.93 -9.08 -2.25
N PHE A 27 -6.12 -8.32 -1.18
CA PHE A 27 -5.33 -8.51 0.02
C PHE A 27 -5.63 -9.89 0.63
N ASP A 28 -4.59 -10.70 0.80
CA ASP A 28 -4.71 -12.06 1.32
C ASP A 28 -3.62 -12.33 2.36
N LEU A 29 -3.96 -12.08 3.62
CA LEU A 29 -3.03 -12.30 4.72
C LEU A 29 -2.77 -13.78 4.95
N ASP A 30 -3.76 -14.64 4.67
CA ASP A 30 -3.59 -16.09 4.83
C ASP A 30 -2.54 -16.62 3.85
N ALA A 31 -2.53 -16.12 2.63
CA ALA A 31 -1.52 -16.50 1.64
C ALA A 31 -0.13 -16.07 2.09
N CYS A 32 -0.01 -14.87 2.65
CA CYS A 32 1.24 -14.35 3.19
C CYS A 32 1.75 -15.23 4.34
N ALA A 33 0.87 -15.57 5.27
CA ALA A 33 1.19 -16.40 6.42
C ALA A 33 1.64 -17.80 5.98
N ALA A 34 0.93 -18.40 5.03
CA ALA A 34 1.28 -19.72 4.49
C ALA A 34 2.66 -19.70 3.82
N HIS A 35 2.93 -18.65 3.06
CA HIS A 35 4.23 -18.50 2.37
C HIS A 35 5.39 -18.48 3.37
N LEU A 36 5.19 -17.89 4.53
CA LEU A 36 6.22 -17.73 5.54
C LEU A 36 6.19 -18.81 6.62
N ALA A 37 5.26 -19.77 6.51
CA ALA A 37 5.04 -20.81 7.50
C ALA A 37 4.74 -20.22 8.90
N LEU A 38 3.97 -19.14 8.91
CA LEU A 38 3.53 -18.46 10.13
C LEU A 38 1.99 -18.42 10.17
N SER A 39 1.44 -18.14 11.34
CA SER A 39 0.01 -17.88 11.47
C SER A 39 -0.28 -16.41 11.14
N ARG A 40 -1.55 -16.09 10.83
CA ARG A 40 -1.98 -14.70 10.66
C ARG A 40 -1.63 -13.88 11.89
N ARG A 41 -1.88 -14.43 13.06
CA ARG A 41 -1.61 -13.76 14.34
C ARG A 41 -0.13 -13.40 14.48
N GLN A 42 0.75 -14.31 14.09
CA GLN A 42 2.19 -14.04 14.13
C GLN A 42 2.57 -12.90 13.19
N ILE A 43 2.00 -12.87 11.98
CA ILE A 43 2.24 -11.77 11.03
C ILE A 43 1.73 -10.45 11.62
N GLU A 44 0.51 -10.45 12.17
CA GLU A 44 -0.07 -9.25 12.78
C GLU A 44 0.78 -8.74 13.93
N ARG A 45 1.31 -9.64 14.76
CA ARG A 45 2.19 -9.27 15.86
C ARG A 45 3.50 -8.67 15.38
N LEU A 46 4.07 -9.20 14.31
CA LEU A 46 5.30 -8.65 13.74
C LEU A 46 5.10 -7.22 13.25
N PHE A 47 4.00 -6.97 12.54
CA PHE A 47 3.68 -5.64 12.06
C PHE A 47 3.43 -4.67 13.23
N ALA A 48 2.65 -5.09 14.21
CA ALA A 48 2.37 -4.25 15.37
C ALA A 48 3.63 -3.93 16.16
N ALA A 49 4.48 -4.92 16.40
CA ALA A 49 5.69 -4.75 17.21
C ALA A 49 6.74 -3.86 16.55
N HIS A 50 6.92 -3.98 15.23
CA HIS A 50 8.01 -3.30 14.52
C HIS A 50 7.57 -2.06 13.74
N LEU A 51 6.31 -1.98 13.33
CA LEU A 51 5.80 -0.87 12.52
C LEU A 51 4.65 -0.12 13.18
N GLY A 52 4.06 -0.68 14.22
CA GLY A 52 2.93 -0.05 14.91
C GLY A 52 1.64 0.01 14.11
N ILE A 53 1.52 -0.78 13.05
CA ILE A 53 0.33 -0.81 12.18
C ILE A 53 -0.05 -2.24 11.85
N THR A 54 -1.25 -2.43 11.29
CA THR A 54 -1.72 -3.72 10.82
C THR A 54 -1.19 -4.00 9.41
N PRO A 55 -1.13 -5.29 8.99
CA PRO A 55 -0.78 -5.61 7.60
C PRO A 55 -1.71 -4.97 6.57
N VAL A 56 -3.01 -4.88 6.88
CA VAL A 56 -3.99 -4.21 6.01
C VAL A 56 -3.62 -2.75 5.80
N ARG A 57 -3.31 -2.06 6.88
CA ARG A 57 -2.90 -0.66 6.80
C ARG A 57 -1.60 -0.49 6.02
N TYR A 58 -0.66 -1.41 6.23
CA TYR A 58 0.59 -1.41 5.50
C TYR A 58 0.34 -1.50 3.99
N MET A 59 -0.51 -2.47 3.57
CA MET A 59 -0.87 -2.63 2.17
C MET A 59 -1.57 -1.38 1.62
N ASN A 60 -2.49 -0.82 2.39
CA ASN A 60 -3.20 0.38 1.98
C ASN A 60 -2.25 1.55 1.74
N ASP A 61 -1.27 1.72 2.63
CA ASP A 61 -0.24 2.76 2.49
C ASP A 61 0.63 2.55 1.25
N LEU A 62 0.99 1.29 0.95
CA LEU A 62 1.72 0.95 -0.27
C LEU A 62 0.93 1.32 -1.52
N ARG A 63 -0.36 0.98 -1.53
CA ARG A 63 -1.24 1.29 -2.65
C ARG A 63 -1.39 2.78 -2.87
N LEU A 64 -1.53 3.53 -1.79
CA LEU A 64 -1.64 4.99 -1.87
C LEU A 64 -0.35 5.63 -2.37
N ALA A 65 0.80 5.13 -1.92
CA ALA A 65 2.10 5.63 -2.39
C ALA A 65 2.29 5.37 -3.88
N ARG A 66 1.89 4.18 -4.34
CA ARG A 66 1.95 3.84 -5.77
C ARG A 66 1.00 4.73 -6.58
N GLY A 67 -0.21 4.93 -6.08
CA GLY A 67 -1.18 5.81 -6.73
C GLY A 67 -0.69 7.23 -6.84
N ARG A 68 -0.07 7.73 -5.78
CA ARG A 68 0.51 9.07 -5.78
C ARG A 68 1.60 9.22 -6.84
N ALA A 69 2.48 8.22 -6.95
CA ALA A 69 3.54 8.22 -7.95
C ALA A 69 2.96 8.20 -9.37
N LEU A 70 1.95 7.38 -9.63
CA LEU A 70 1.31 7.31 -10.94
C LEU A 70 0.64 8.63 -11.31
N LEU A 71 -0.02 9.28 -10.35
CA LEU A 71 -0.66 10.58 -10.59
C LEU A 71 0.37 11.68 -10.88
N ALA A 72 1.53 11.62 -10.23
CA ALA A 72 2.59 12.61 -10.41
C ALA A 72 3.39 12.41 -11.70
N GLU A 73 3.55 11.17 -12.13
CA GLU A 73 4.50 10.80 -13.19
C GLU A 73 3.85 10.41 -14.51
N THR A 74 2.51 10.27 -14.55
CA THR A 74 1.81 9.85 -15.76
C THR A 74 0.58 10.70 -16.00
N ASP A 75 -0.03 10.54 -17.18
CA ASP A 75 -1.30 11.18 -17.55
C ASP A 75 -2.49 10.27 -17.31
N MET A 76 -2.31 9.22 -16.53
CA MET A 76 -3.40 8.29 -16.21
C MET A 76 -4.54 9.00 -15.49
N LYS A 77 -5.76 8.59 -15.82
CA LYS A 77 -6.96 9.09 -15.14
C LYS A 77 -7.00 8.52 -13.72
N VAL A 78 -7.64 9.25 -12.82
CA VAL A 78 -7.80 8.81 -11.43
C VAL A 78 -8.42 7.40 -11.35
N THR A 79 -9.43 7.13 -12.20
CA THR A 79 -10.07 5.81 -12.24
C THR A 79 -9.10 4.70 -12.65
N GLU A 80 -8.22 4.99 -13.60
CA GLU A 80 -7.20 4.06 -14.06
C GLU A 80 -6.14 3.81 -12.98
N VAL A 81 -5.73 4.88 -12.29
CA VAL A 81 -4.75 4.78 -11.19
C VAL A 81 -5.31 3.93 -10.06
N ALA A 82 -6.58 4.12 -9.70
CA ALA A 82 -7.21 3.36 -8.63
C ALA A 82 -7.12 1.84 -8.90
N VAL A 83 -7.42 1.43 -10.11
CA VAL A 83 -7.32 0.02 -10.53
C VAL A 83 -5.87 -0.46 -10.49
N ALA A 84 -4.97 0.33 -11.07
CA ALA A 84 -3.55 -0.03 -11.18
C ALA A 84 -2.87 -0.21 -9.81
N CYS A 85 -3.31 0.52 -8.80
CA CYS A 85 -2.74 0.37 -7.46
C CYS A 85 -3.58 -0.51 -6.52
N GLY A 86 -4.54 -1.26 -7.07
CA GLY A 86 -5.21 -2.34 -6.34
C GLY A 86 -6.43 -1.95 -5.51
N PHE A 87 -6.98 -0.75 -5.71
CA PHE A 87 -8.21 -0.37 -5.01
C PHE A 87 -9.43 -0.96 -5.70
N ALA A 88 -10.42 -1.34 -4.90
CA ALA A 88 -11.66 -1.92 -5.41
C ALA A 88 -12.50 -0.92 -6.22
N SER A 89 -12.38 0.38 -5.92
CA SER A 89 -13.12 1.43 -6.63
C SER A 89 -12.35 2.74 -6.58
N ALA A 90 -12.62 3.60 -7.56
CA ALA A 90 -12.05 4.95 -7.59
C ALA A 90 -12.51 5.77 -6.38
N SER A 91 -13.74 5.54 -5.92
CA SER A 91 -14.30 6.22 -4.76
C SER A 91 -13.53 5.87 -3.49
N HIS A 92 -13.23 4.59 -3.29
CA HIS A 92 -12.46 4.14 -2.13
C HIS A 92 -11.03 4.71 -2.19
N PHE A 93 -10.41 4.67 -3.35
CA PHE A 93 -9.09 5.25 -3.56
C PHE A 93 -9.08 6.75 -3.23
N SER A 94 -10.02 7.50 -3.76
CA SER A 94 -10.09 8.95 -3.55
C SER A 94 -10.26 9.31 -2.08
N LYS A 95 -11.15 8.59 -1.38
CA LYS A 95 -11.40 8.81 0.03
C LYS A 95 -10.14 8.51 0.87
N SER A 96 -9.49 7.39 0.62
CA SER A 96 -8.27 6.99 1.33
C SER A 96 -7.11 7.94 1.04
N PHE A 97 -6.97 8.35 -0.22
CA PHE A 97 -5.94 9.28 -0.65
C PHE A 97 -6.09 10.63 0.05
N ARG A 98 -7.31 11.18 0.04
CA ARG A 98 -7.58 12.46 0.68
C ARG A 98 -7.31 12.41 2.18
N LYS A 99 -7.69 11.31 2.82
CA LYS A 99 -7.44 11.12 4.25
C LYS A 99 -5.95 11.14 4.58
N LYS A 100 -5.14 10.52 3.73
CA LYS A 100 -3.69 10.43 3.96
C LYS A 100 -2.94 11.70 3.55
N TYR A 101 -3.26 12.26 2.39
CA TYR A 101 -2.47 13.35 1.82
C TYR A 101 -3.12 14.74 1.91
N GLY A 102 -4.35 14.81 2.41
CA GLY A 102 -5.02 16.10 2.64
C GLY A 102 -5.73 16.71 1.45
N LEU A 103 -5.60 16.14 0.25
CA LEU A 103 -6.31 16.58 -0.95
C LEU A 103 -6.69 15.38 -1.81
N SER A 104 -7.68 15.57 -2.68
CA SER A 104 -8.15 14.48 -3.53
C SER A 104 -7.11 14.12 -4.59
N PRO A 105 -7.15 12.88 -5.11
CA PRO A 105 -6.25 12.49 -6.21
C PRO A 105 -6.40 13.39 -7.42
N HIS A 106 -7.62 13.82 -7.70
CA HIS A 106 -7.91 14.69 -8.83
C HIS A 106 -7.18 16.04 -8.71
N ARG A 107 -7.24 16.66 -7.53
CA ARG A 107 -6.55 17.92 -7.26
C ARG A 107 -5.04 17.74 -7.26
N PHE A 108 -4.56 16.66 -6.68
CA PHE A 108 -3.14 16.34 -6.65
C PHE A 108 -2.58 16.21 -8.07
N SER A 109 -3.31 15.49 -8.94
CA SER A 109 -2.91 15.30 -10.33
C SER A 109 -2.83 16.63 -11.07
N HIS A 110 -3.81 17.51 -10.84
CA HIS A 110 -3.83 18.86 -11.44
C HIS A 110 -2.59 19.67 -11.03
N PHE A 111 -2.28 19.68 -9.74
CA PHE A 111 -1.09 20.40 -9.25
C PHE A 111 0.20 19.79 -9.78
N GLY A 112 0.26 18.46 -9.89
CA GLY A 112 1.41 17.76 -10.43
C GLY A 112 1.70 18.13 -11.88
N THR A 113 0.65 18.34 -12.69
CA THR A 113 0.80 18.70 -14.09
C THR A 113 1.16 20.17 -14.29
N VAL A 114 0.82 21.02 -13.34
CA VAL A 114 1.13 22.44 -13.40
C VAL A 114 2.58 22.71 -12.98
N ALA A 115 3.06 21.94 -12.07
CA ALA A 115 4.44 22.07 -11.59
C ALA A 115 5.43 21.63 -12.63
#